data_e07d91c46ddd828892015852a42cbd56
#
_entry.id   e07d91c46ddd828892015852a42cbd56
#
_cell.length_a   1.000
_cell.length_b   1.000
_cell.length_c   1.000
_cell.angle_alpha   90.00
_cell.angle_beta   90.00
_cell.angle_gamma   90.00
#
_symmetry.space_group_name_H-M   'P 1'
#
loop_
_entity.id
_entity.type
_entity.pdbx_description
1 polymer ?
#
loop_
_entity_poly.entity_id
_entity_poly.type
_entity_poly.pdbx_seq_one_letter_code
_entity_poly.pdbx_strand_id
1 'polypeptide(L)'
;MISLAAAFGFMVLAGCSTVPASYSPARSLAPGEFSHRPFDEVLQAHVRDGEVDYPAILVDQRFVQYLEDLDRVDPNRLPKDDRLALWINAYNAYAIKGILDGYSPGTWVGRYRYFIGRTYRVGGASLNLYDLERDILIAQFHEPRMHFAIVCASASCPRLQPWAYDGAELNRQLERGARGFINDPSRNRFDRANRVAYLSKIFDWFTEDFESKAGSLQRYVAQYVSDPVLAQELATVPYRIEFLDYDWNLNGPALKR
;
A
#
# COMPACT_ATOMS: atom_id res chain seq x y z
N MET A 1 37.95 -6.70 2.97
CA MET A 1 36.68 -7.46 2.86
C MET A 1 35.64 -6.48 2.39
N ILE A 2 35.28 -6.58 1.12
CA ILE A 2 34.38 -5.62 0.44
C ILE A 2 32.95 -6.09 0.73
N SER A 3 32.23 -5.32 1.54
CA SER A 3 30.80 -5.55 1.81
C SER A 3 30.00 -5.19 0.56
N LEU A 4 29.50 -6.21 -0.15
CA LEU A 4 28.51 -6.04 -1.22
C LEU A 4 27.16 -5.69 -0.56
N ALA A 5 26.92 -4.40 -0.34
CA ALA A 5 25.59 -3.89 -0.12
C ALA A 5 24.81 -4.09 -1.43
N ALA A 6 24.00 -5.16 -1.48
CA ALA A 6 23.07 -5.36 -2.56
C ALA A 6 21.97 -4.29 -2.49
N ALA A 7 22.28 -3.12 -3.07
CA ALA A 7 21.27 -2.14 -3.40
C ALA A 7 20.26 -2.81 -4.30
N PHE A 8 19.01 -2.92 -3.84
CA PHE A 8 17.85 -3.16 -4.67
C PHE A 8 17.59 -1.90 -5.49
N GLY A 9 18.51 -1.58 -6.38
CA GLY A 9 18.16 -0.81 -7.52
C GLY A 9 17.13 -1.64 -8.29
N PHE A 10 15.86 -1.28 -8.20
CA PHE A 10 14.91 -1.67 -9.22
C PHE A 10 15.54 -1.21 -10.53
N MET A 11 16.15 -2.16 -11.24
CA MET A 11 16.62 -1.93 -12.60
C MET A 11 15.36 -1.44 -13.33
N VAL A 12 15.36 -0.17 -13.72
CA VAL A 12 14.34 0.40 -14.59
C VAL A 12 14.52 -0.34 -15.91
N LEU A 13 13.96 -1.54 -16.01
CA LEU A 13 13.61 -2.07 -17.29
C LEU A 13 12.54 -1.11 -17.80
N ALA A 14 12.83 -0.41 -18.87
CA ALA A 14 11.86 0.30 -19.68
C ALA A 14 10.88 -0.75 -20.25
N GLY A 15 10.09 -1.36 -19.37
CA GLY A 15 8.96 -2.19 -19.70
C GLY A 15 7.82 -1.27 -20.08
N CYS A 16 7.09 -1.59 -21.13
CA CYS A 16 5.84 -0.89 -21.41
C CYS A 16 4.95 -0.99 -20.19
N SER A 17 4.55 0.16 -19.61
CA SER A 17 3.57 0.22 -18.53
C SER A 17 2.29 -0.51 -18.95
N THR A 18 1.67 -1.27 -18.03
CA THR A 18 0.36 -1.90 -18.28
C THR A 18 -0.78 -0.90 -18.12
N VAL A 19 -0.51 0.31 -17.60
CA VAL A 19 -1.53 1.34 -17.39
C VAL A 19 -2.02 1.89 -18.73
N PRO A 20 -3.32 1.77 -19.03
CA PRO A 20 -3.89 2.28 -20.28
C PRO A 20 -4.05 3.81 -20.25
N ALA A 21 -4.08 4.43 -21.41
CA ALA A 21 -4.40 5.85 -21.55
C ALA A 21 -5.87 6.16 -21.16
N SER A 22 -6.76 5.19 -21.24
CA SER A 22 -8.17 5.30 -20.83
C SER A 22 -8.72 3.95 -20.41
N TYR A 23 -9.74 3.98 -19.55
CA TYR A 23 -10.45 2.80 -19.08
C TYR A 23 -11.74 2.63 -19.87
N SER A 24 -12.02 1.40 -20.32
CA SER A 24 -13.20 1.08 -21.13
C SER A 24 -13.74 -0.30 -20.74
N PRO A 25 -14.45 -0.42 -19.61
CA PRO A 25 -15.02 -1.68 -19.19
C PRO A 25 -16.06 -2.15 -20.20
N ALA A 26 -16.05 -3.45 -20.54
CA ALA A 26 -16.97 -4.04 -21.50
C ALA A 26 -18.45 -3.88 -21.08
N ARG A 27 -18.71 -3.85 -19.78
CA ARG A 27 -20.01 -3.58 -19.17
C ARG A 27 -19.84 -2.67 -17.96
N SER A 28 -19.90 -1.37 -18.19
CA SER A 28 -19.80 -0.37 -17.13
C SER A 28 -20.95 -0.48 -16.13
N LEU A 29 -20.64 -0.24 -14.87
CA LEU A 29 -21.64 0.07 -13.86
C LEU A 29 -22.24 1.45 -14.13
N ALA A 30 -23.53 1.63 -13.83
CA ALA A 30 -24.14 2.94 -13.88
C ALA A 30 -23.53 3.87 -12.80
N PRO A 31 -23.60 5.20 -12.99
CA PRO A 31 -23.18 6.14 -11.96
C PRO A 31 -23.87 5.85 -10.62
N GLY A 32 -23.08 5.68 -9.54
CA GLY A 32 -23.58 5.35 -8.21
C GLY A 32 -23.84 3.87 -7.92
N GLU A 33 -23.69 2.98 -8.90
CA GLU A 33 -23.77 1.53 -8.65
C GLU A 33 -22.48 0.93 -8.05
N PHE A 34 -21.32 1.54 -8.32
CA PHE A 34 -20.08 1.07 -7.72
C PHE A 34 -20.02 1.43 -6.22
N SER A 35 -19.65 0.46 -5.40
CA SER A 35 -19.52 0.64 -3.96
C SER A 35 -18.36 -0.19 -3.40
N HIS A 36 -17.61 0.37 -2.46
CA HIS A 36 -16.60 -0.36 -1.70
C HIS A 36 -17.19 -1.23 -0.57
N ARG A 37 -18.51 -1.16 -0.35
CA ARG A 37 -19.17 -1.86 0.77
C ARG A 37 -18.90 -3.37 0.81
N PRO A 38 -18.94 -4.15 -0.30
CA PRO A 38 -18.63 -5.57 -0.24
C PRO A 38 -17.21 -5.85 0.28
N PHE A 39 -16.23 -5.03 -0.13
CA PHE A 39 -14.85 -5.15 0.34
C PHE A 39 -14.70 -4.69 1.80
N ASP A 40 -15.37 -3.62 2.18
CA ASP A 40 -15.44 -3.15 3.57
C ASP A 40 -15.95 -4.23 4.52
N GLU A 41 -17.04 -4.89 4.17
CA GLU A 41 -17.60 -6.01 4.93
C GLU A 41 -16.65 -7.22 5.01
N VAL A 42 -15.90 -7.52 3.93
CA VAL A 42 -14.86 -8.56 3.92
C VAL A 42 -13.74 -8.20 4.88
N LEU A 43 -13.23 -6.96 4.82
CA LEU A 43 -12.16 -6.51 5.71
C LEU A 43 -12.60 -6.52 7.17
N GLN A 44 -13.82 -6.05 7.47
CA GLN A 44 -14.38 -6.09 8.83
C GLN A 44 -14.51 -7.53 9.36
N ALA A 45 -14.85 -8.48 8.51
CA ALA A 45 -15.01 -9.87 8.92
C ALA A 45 -13.66 -10.59 9.15
N HIS A 46 -12.65 -10.32 8.30
CA HIS A 46 -11.48 -11.17 8.14
C HIS A 46 -10.14 -10.50 8.42
N VAL A 47 -10.13 -9.23 8.86
CA VAL A 47 -8.89 -8.52 9.23
C VAL A 47 -8.94 -8.12 10.70
N ARG A 48 -7.89 -8.46 11.45
CA ARG A 48 -7.72 -8.09 12.87
C ARG A 48 -6.29 -7.64 13.10
N ASP A 49 -6.11 -6.43 13.60
CA ASP A 49 -4.81 -5.83 13.91
C ASP A 49 -3.78 -5.89 12.74
N GLY A 50 -4.28 -5.88 11.51
CA GLY A 50 -3.48 -5.97 10.29
C GLY A 50 -3.22 -7.39 9.81
N GLU A 51 -3.56 -8.42 10.59
CA GLU A 51 -3.53 -9.82 10.17
C GLU A 51 -4.75 -10.16 9.31
N VAL A 52 -4.49 -10.89 8.23
CA VAL A 52 -5.50 -11.23 7.21
C VAL A 52 -5.81 -12.73 7.29
N ASP A 53 -7.08 -13.08 7.50
CA ASP A 53 -7.55 -14.48 7.42
C ASP A 53 -7.79 -14.87 5.95
N TYR A 54 -6.70 -15.17 5.24
CA TYR A 54 -6.74 -15.59 3.84
C TYR A 54 -7.64 -16.82 3.59
N PRO A 55 -7.61 -17.87 4.42
CA PRO A 55 -8.51 -19.01 4.27
C PRO A 55 -9.99 -18.62 4.31
N ALA A 56 -10.38 -17.71 5.19
CA ALA A 56 -11.77 -17.27 5.28
C ALA A 56 -12.17 -16.37 4.09
N ILE A 57 -11.29 -15.48 3.63
CA ILE A 57 -11.55 -14.65 2.44
C ILE A 57 -11.68 -15.51 1.18
N LEU A 58 -10.94 -16.61 1.06
CA LEU A 58 -10.97 -17.50 -0.11
C LEU A 58 -12.38 -17.98 -0.46
N VAL A 59 -13.24 -18.16 0.54
CA VAL A 59 -14.60 -18.67 0.38
C VAL A 59 -15.70 -17.59 0.50
N ASP A 60 -15.31 -16.34 0.71
CA ASP A 60 -16.25 -15.22 0.87
C ASP A 60 -16.70 -14.67 -0.50
N GLN A 61 -17.95 -14.88 -0.85
CA GLN A 61 -18.51 -14.46 -2.13
C GLN A 61 -18.54 -12.94 -2.32
N ARG A 62 -18.56 -12.15 -1.23
CA ARG A 62 -18.49 -10.68 -1.30
C ARG A 62 -17.15 -10.22 -1.88
N PHE A 63 -16.07 -10.96 -1.60
CA PHE A 63 -14.75 -10.66 -2.16
C PHE A 63 -14.73 -10.91 -3.67
N VAL A 64 -15.31 -12.03 -4.13
CA VAL A 64 -15.44 -12.33 -5.56
C VAL A 64 -16.25 -11.27 -6.27
N GLN A 65 -17.41 -10.90 -5.72
CA GLN A 65 -18.27 -9.85 -6.27
C GLN A 65 -17.54 -8.50 -6.38
N TYR A 66 -16.77 -8.12 -5.35
CA TYR A 66 -16.02 -6.88 -5.38
C TYR A 66 -14.97 -6.85 -6.49
N LEU A 67 -14.26 -7.96 -6.72
CA LEU A 67 -13.29 -8.06 -7.82
C LEU A 67 -13.96 -7.94 -9.21
N GLU A 68 -15.16 -8.48 -9.37
CA GLU A 68 -15.96 -8.32 -10.60
C GLU A 68 -16.40 -6.87 -10.79
N ASP A 69 -16.79 -6.18 -9.72
CA ASP A 69 -17.20 -4.77 -9.77
C ASP A 69 -16.01 -3.85 -10.07
N LEU A 70 -14.80 -4.19 -9.61
CA LEU A 70 -13.57 -3.48 -9.99
C LEU A 70 -13.30 -3.54 -11.51
N ASP A 71 -13.59 -4.64 -12.18
CA ASP A 71 -13.46 -4.72 -13.65
C ASP A 71 -14.49 -3.86 -14.39
N ARG A 72 -15.62 -3.54 -13.73
CA ARG A 72 -16.75 -2.85 -14.33
C ARG A 72 -16.84 -1.35 -13.99
N VAL A 73 -16.11 -0.88 -12.99
CA VAL A 73 -16.07 0.54 -12.66
C VAL A 73 -15.32 1.33 -13.73
N ASP A 74 -15.76 2.54 -14.03
CA ASP A 74 -14.98 3.49 -14.85
C ASP A 74 -14.28 4.51 -13.95
N PRO A 75 -12.97 4.37 -13.71
CA PRO A 75 -12.22 5.28 -12.83
C PRO A 75 -12.26 6.74 -13.29
N ASN A 76 -12.44 6.99 -14.61
CA ASN A 76 -12.44 8.35 -15.16
C ASN A 76 -13.68 9.15 -14.75
N ARG A 77 -14.75 8.47 -14.35
CA ARG A 77 -16.01 9.10 -13.92
C ARG A 77 -16.04 9.46 -12.44
N LEU A 78 -15.02 9.02 -11.68
CA LEU A 78 -14.96 9.26 -10.25
C LEU A 78 -14.28 10.59 -9.93
N PRO A 79 -14.80 11.35 -8.94
CA PRO A 79 -14.07 12.46 -8.33
C PRO A 79 -12.68 12.04 -7.86
N LYS A 80 -11.77 12.99 -7.67
CA LYS A 80 -10.36 12.70 -7.36
C LYS A 80 -10.19 11.82 -6.13
N ASP A 81 -10.90 12.12 -5.04
CA ASP A 81 -10.73 11.41 -3.78
C ASP A 81 -11.37 10.01 -3.84
N ASP A 82 -12.55 9.87 -4.48
CA ASP A 82 -13.15 8.55 -4.74
C ASP A 82 -12.25 7.69 -5.64
N ARG A 83 -11.61 8.32 -6.62
CA ARG A 83 -10.67 7.62 -7.51
C ARG A 83 -9.40 7.18 -6.77
N LEU A 84 -8.84 7.99 -5.86
CA LEU A 84 -7.72 7.57 -5.03
C LEU A 84 -8.13 6.43 -4.08
N ALA A 85 -9.30 6.52 -3.45
CA ALA A 85 -9.85 5.46 -2.62
C ALA A 85 -10.04 4.15 -3.42
N LEU A 86 -10.59 4.25 -4.67
CA LEU A 86 -10.70 3.12 -5.58
C LEU A 86 -9.35 2.42 -5.80
N TRP A 87 -8.30 3.18 -6.12
CA TRP A 87 -7.01 2.60 -6.45
C TRP A 87 -6.30 1.99 -5.24
N ILE A 88 -6.43 2.60 -4.05
CA ILE A 88 -5.94 2.00 -2.80
C ILE A 88 -6.65 0.68 -2.50
N ASN A 89 -7.98 0.66 -2.60
CA ASN A 89 -8.77 -0.55 -2.36
C ASN A 89 -8.50 -1.64 -3.41
N ALA A 90 -8.37 -1.26 -4.68
CA ALA A 90 -8.02 -2.18 -5.76
C ALA A 90 -6.65 -2.82 -5.53
N TYR A 91 -5.63 -2.03 -5.15
CA TYR A 91 -4.31 -2.56 -4.79
C TYR A 91 -4.42 -3.59 -3.65
N ASN A 92 -5.09 -3.23 -2.56
CA ASN A 92 -5.25 -4.10 -1.39
C ASN A 92 -6.04 -5.37 -1.72
N ALA A 93 -7.12 -5.26 -2.47
CA ALA A 93 -7.90 -6.42 -2.90
C ALA A 93 -7.07 -7.36 -3.80
N TYR A 94 -6.30 -6.82 -4.74
CA TYR A 94 -5.46 -7.63 -5.61
C TYR A 94 -4.20 -8.16 -4.93
N ALA A 95 -3.68 -7.48 -3.91
CA ALA A 95 -2.66 -8.02 -3.04
C ALA A 95 -3.18 -9.27 -2.29
N ILE A 96 -4.38 -9.21 -1.73
CA ILE A 96 -5.06 -10.37 -1.14
C ILE A 96 -5.27 -11.46 -2.21
N LYS A 97 -5.84 -11.12 -3.37
CA LYS A 97 -6.10 -12.05 -4.47
C LYS A 97 -4.82 -12.78 -4.91
N GLY A 98 -3.69 -12.10 -4.95
CA GLY A 98 -2.40 -12.70 -5.27
C GLY A 98 -2.03 -13.84 -4.32
N ILE A 99 -2.24 -13.65 -3.01
CA ILE A 99 -2.02 -14.71 -2.01
C ILE A 99 -3.01 -15.86 -2.20
N LEU A 100 -4.30 -15.55 -2.42
CA LEU A 100 -5.33 -16.57 -2.65
C LEU A 100 -5.03 -17.42 -3.89
N ASP A 101 -4.39 -16.85 -4.91
CA ASP A 101 -3.95 -17.55 -6.12
C ASP A 101 -2.61 -18.30 -5.95
N GLY A 102 -2.05 -18.33 -4.73
CA GLY A 102 -0.83 -19.05 -4.42
C GLY A 102 0.48 -18.32 -4.73
N TYR A 103 0.43 -17.02 -4.99
CA TYR A 103 1.62 -16.17 -5.11
C TYR A 103 2.01 -15.62 -3.73
N SER A 104 3.30 -15.32 -3.54
CA SER A 104 3.79 -14.74 -2.29
C SER A 104 5.03 -13.90 -2.55
N PRO A 105 5.19 -12.74 -1.89
CA PRO A 105 6.39 -11.91 -2.00
C PRO A 105 7.59 -12.43 -1.18
N GLY A 106 7.47 -13.57 -0.48
CA GLY A 106 8.48 -14.08 0.44
C GLY A 106 9.85 -14.40 -0.16
N THR A 107 9.95 -14.61 -1.47
CA THR A 107 11.21 -14.87 -2.19
C THR A 107 11.42 -13.87 -3.32
N TRP A 108 12.63 -13.79 -3.87
CA TRP A 108 12.95 -12.91 -5.01
C TRP A 108 12.10 -13.20 -6.24
N VAL A 109 12.03 -14.46 -6.65
CA VAL A 109 11.19 -14.89 -7.78
C VAL A 109 9.72 -14.71 -7.44
N GLY A 110 9.35 -14.95 -6.18
CA GLY A 110 8.01 -14.71 -5.68
C GLY A 110 7.60 -13.25 -5.81
N ARG A 111 8.47 -12.30 -5.43
CA ARG A 111 8.20 -10.85 -5.58
C ARG A 111 7.96 -10.46 -7.03
N TYR A 112 8.82 -10.89 -7.95
CA TYR A 112 8.60 -10.62 -9.36
C TYR A 112 7.24 -11.14 -9.85
N ARG A 113 6.91 -12.40 -9.53
CA ARG A 113 5.63 -13.01 -9.94
C ARG A 113 4.42 -12.33 -9.30
N TYR A 114 4.56 -11.89 -8.06
CA TYR A 114 3.50 -11.27 -7.28
C TYR A 114 3.20 -9.84 -7.74
N PHE A 115 4.22 -9.00 -7.92
CA PHE A 115 4.05 -7.60 -8.26
C PHE A 115 3.95 -7.32 -9.76
N ILE A 116 4.69 -8.06 -10.59
CA ILE A 116 4.85 -7.76 -12.02
C ILE A 116 4.27 -8.87 -12.90
N GLY A 117 4.57 -10.13 -12.57
CA GLY A 117 4.25 -11.27 -13.43
C GLY A 117 2.77 -11.65 -13.50
N ARG A 118 1.90 -10.96 -12.75
CA ARG A 118 0.46 -11.19 -12.73
C ARG A 118 -0.30 -9.90 -12.95
N THR A 119 -1.35 -9.99 -13.78
CA THR A 119 -2.26 -8.87 -14.02
C THR A 119 -3.63 -9.14 -13.43
N TYR A 120 -4.33 -8.06 -13.09
CA TYR A 120 -5.66 -8.00 -12.53
C TYR A 120 -6.49 -7.00 -13.34
N ARG A 121 -7.81 -7.02 -13.19
CA ARG A 121 -8.68 -6.21 -14.03
C ARG A 121 -9.35 -5.10 -13.25
N VAL A 122 -9.14 -3.86 -13.71
CA VAL A 122 -9.84 -2.66 -13.21
C VAL A 122 -10.32 -1.84 -14.40
N GLY A 123 -11.60 -1.53 -14.46
CA GLY A 123 -12.15 -0.69 -15.51
C GLY A 123 -11.96 -1.23 -16.92
N GLY A 124 -11.96 -2.56 -17.09
CA GLY A 124 -11.68 -3.23 -18.37
C GLY A 124 -10.20 -3.35 -18.74
N ALA A 125 -9.28 -2.75 -17.95
CA ALA A 125 -7.84 -2.82 -18.17
C ALA A 125 -7.18 -3.93 -17.37
N SER A 126 -6.07 -4.48 -17.88
CA SER A 126 -5.22 -5.42 -17.17
C SER A 126 -4.02 -4.70 -16.57
N LEU A 127 -3.91 -4.68 -15.24
CA LEU A 127 -2.90 -3.97 -14.48
C LEU A 127 -2.17 -4.92 -13.54
N ASN A 128 -0.85 -4.81 -13.40
CA ASN A 128 -0.12 -5.47 -12.33
C ASN A 128 0.01 -4.56 -11.10
N LEU A 129 0.38 -5.11 -9.94
CA LEU A 129 0.49 -4.33 -8.69
C LEU A 129 1.60 -3.26 -8.78
N TYR A 130 2.69 -3.54 -9.48
CA TYR A 130 3.79 -2.61 -9.62
C TYR A 130 3.38 -1.36 -10.40
N ASP A 131 2.75 -1.52 -11.56
CA ASP A 131 2.30 -0.40 -12.37
C ASP A 131 1.16 0.36 -11.69
N LEU A 132 0.25 -0.34 -10.97
CA LEU A 132 -0.79 0.29 -10.19
C LEU A 132 -0.20 1.21 -9.10
N GLU A 133 0.85 0.76 -8.42
CA GLU A 133 1.54 1.57 -7.41
C GLU A 133 2.31 2.75 -8.03
N ARG A 134 3.16 2.47 -9.05
CA ARG A 134 4.09 3.46 -9.60
C ARG A 134 3.42 4.46 -10.54
N ASP A 135 2.67 3.96 -11.51
CA ASP A 135 2.17 4.77 -12.62
C ASP A 135 0.79 5.35 -12.34
N ILE A 136 0.06 4.80 -11.37
CA ILE A 136 -1.24 5.34 -10.97
C ILE A 136 -1.14 6.04 -9.61
N LEU A 137 -0.89 5.30 -8.52
CA LEU A 137 -0.96 5.86 -7.17
C LEU A 137 0.08 6.95 -6.95
N ILE A 138 1.34 6.71 -7.25
CA ILE A 138 2.42 7.69 -7.07
C ILE A 138 2.31 8.79 -8.12
N ALA A 139 2.34 8.43 -9.41
CA ALA A 139 2.49 9.40 -10.49
C ALA A 139 1.29 10.33 -10.69
N GLN A 140 0.06 9.88 -10.37
CA GLN A 140 -1.15 10.68 -10.62
C GLN A 140 -1.64 11.45 -9.40
N PHE A 141 -1.37 10.96 -8.17
CA PHE A 141 -1.96 11.55 -6.98
C PHE A 141 -0.98 12.35 -6.12
N HIS A 142 0.31 12.01 -6.11
CA HIS A 142 1.35 12.68 -5.30
C HIS A 142 0.96 12.80 -3.82
N GLU A 143 0.37 11.73 -3.26
CA GLU A 143 -0.11 11.66 -1.89
C GLU A 143 0.72 10.61 -1.10
N PRO A 144 1.82 11.01 -0.44
CA PRO A 144 2.74 10.05 0.20
C PRO A 144 2.11 9.20 1.30
N ARG A 145 1.00 9.66 1.92
CA ARG A 145 0.31 8.86 2.94
C ARG A 145 -0.28 7.57 2.38
N MET A 146 -0.44 7.46 1.06
CA MET A 146 -0.92 6.22 0.45
C MET A 146 0.05 5.05 0.68
N HIS A 147 1.37 5.32 0.89
CA HIS A 147 2.34 4.28 1.25
C HIS A 147 2.04 3.59 2.58
N PHE A 148 1.21 4.20 3.43
CA PHE A 148 0.73 3.61 4.68
C PHE A 148 -0.69 3.03 4.57
N ALA A 149 -1.27 3.09 3.38
CA ALA A 149 -2.62 2.61 3.05
C ALA A 149 -2.60 1.35 2.18
N ILE A 150 -1.59 1.19 1.32
CA ILE A 150 -1.43 0.00 0.49
C ILE A 150 -0.61 -1.08 1.21
N VAL A 151 -1.04 -2.33 1.09
CA VAL A 151 -0.49 -3.46 1.85
C VAL A 151 -0.13 -4.61 0.92
N CYS A 152 1.15 -4.93 0.86
CA CYS A 152 1.72 -5.96 -0.03
C CYS A 152 1.73 -7.37 0.58
N ALA A 153 0.85 -7.65 1.54
CA ALA A 153 0.73 -8.94 2.22
C ALA A 153 1.94 -9.39 3.06
N SER A 154 2.92 -8.51 3.34
CA SER A 154 4.09 -8.85 4.16
C SER A 154 3.98 -8.34 5.59
N ALA A 155 4.69 -8.98 6.53
CA ALA A 155 4.69 -8.65 7.94
C ALA A 155 5.20 -7.22 8.23
N SER A 156 6.13 -6.70 7.44
CA SER A 156 6.63 -5.32 7.57
C SER A 156 5.82 -4.27 6.81
N CYS A 157 4.78 -4.65 6.05
CA CYS A 157 3.85 -3.68 5.47
C CYS A 157 3.12 -2.87 6.56
N PRO A 158 2.51 -1.75 6.20
CA PRO A 158 1.48 -1.13 7.02
C PRO A 158 0.40 -2.15 7.38
N ARG A 159 -0.25 -1.96 8.53
CA ARG A 159 -1.35 -2.83 8.94
C ARG A 159 -2.53 -2.64 8.00
N LEU A 160 -2.99 -3.71 7.36
CA LEU A 160 -4.24 -3.65 6.59
C LEU A 160 -5.37 -3.24 7.53
N GLN A 161 -6.11 -2.21 7.15
CA GLN A 161 -7.20 -1.73 7.97
C GLN A 161 -8.43 -2.65 7.83
N PRO A 162 -9.23 -2.81 8.90
CA PRO A 162 -10.47 -3.60 8.84
C PRO A 162 -11.63 -2.80 8.22
N TRP A 163 -11.34 -1.94 7.26
CA TRP A 163 -12.29 -1.12 6.53
C TRP A 163 -11.72 -0.70 5.17
N ALA A 164 -12.60 -0.46 4.20
CA ALA A 164 -12.22 0.06 2.90
C ALA A 164 -12.06 1.57 2.91
N TYR A 165 -11.17 2.11 2.08
CA TYR A 165 -11.04 3.55 1.87
C TYR A 165 -12.26 4.10 1.15
N ASP A 166 -12.71 5.28 1.57
CA ASP A 166 -13.88 5.97 1.05
C ASP A 166 -13.51 7.43 0.73
N GLY A 167 -13.96 7.95 -0.40
CA GLY A 167 -13.58 9.29 -0.86
C GLY A 167 -13.96 10.39 0.12
N ALA A 168 -15.14 10.31 0.73
CA ALA A 168 -15.59 11.30 1.70
C ALA A 168 -14.78 11.32 3.00
N GLU A 169 -14.19 10.16 3.36
CA GLU A 169 -13.40 9.96 4.59
C GLU A 169 -11.89 9.89 4.32
N LEU A 170 -11.48 9.96 3.06
CA LEU A 170 -10.13 9.60 2.60
C LEU A 170 -9.03 10.32 3.36
N ASN A 171 -9.15 11.64 3.52
CA ASN A 171 -8.13 12.43 4.21
C ASN A 171 -7.96 11.98 5.67
N ARG A 172 -9.06 11.70 6.38
CA ARG A 172 -9.04 11.21 7.77
C ARG A 172 -8.46 9.80 7.85
N GLN A 173 -8.80 8.94 6.88
CA GLN A 173 -8.31 7.57 6.81
C GLN A 173 -6.80 7.53 6.52
N LEU A 174 -6.31 8.33 5.60
CA LEU A 174 -4.88 8.45 5.28
C LEU A 174 -4.08 9.03 6.45
N GLU A 175 -4.60 10.06 7.11
CA GLU A 175 -3.98 10.65 8.32
C GLU A 175 -3.85 9.59 9.44
N ARG A 176 -4.92 8.82 9.67
CA ARG A 176 -4.92 7.74 10.65
C ARG A 176 -3.89 6.66 10.31
N GLY A 177 -3.79 6.28 9.03
CA GLY A 177 -2.81 5.31 8.54
C GLY A 177 -1.37 5.78 8.77
N ALA A 178 -1.07 7.04 8.40
CA ALA A 178 0.25 7.64 8.58
C ALA A 178 0.64 7.70 10.06
N ARG A 179 -0.23 8.19 10.92
CA ARG A 179 0.03 8.22 12.38
C ARG A 179 0.20 6.83 12.97
N GLY A 180 -0.68 5.89 12.60
CA GLY A 180 -0.61 4.51 13.06
C GLY A 180 0.71 3.84 12.66
N PHE A 181 1.18 4.05 11.43
CA PHE A 181 2.42 3.45 10.95
C PHE A 181 3.66 4.09 11.57
N ILE A 182 3.73 5.43 11.63
CA ILE A 182 4.91 6.14 12.12
C ILE A 182 5.13 5.92 13.61
N ASN A 183 4.05 5.79 14.39
CA ASN A 183 4.13 5.55 15.83
C ASN A 183 4.13 4.06 16.23
N ASP A 184 4.13 3.14 15.27
CA ASP A 184 4.26 1.70 15.56
C ASP A 184 5.73 1.36 15.89
N PRO A 185 6.06 0.97 17.13
CA PRO A 185 7.45 0.69 17.54
C PRO A 185 8.05 -0.54 16.85
N SER A 186 7.23 -1.39 16.24
CA SER A 186 7.68 -2.49 15.40
C SER A 186 8.14 -2.04 14.00
N ARG A 187 7.78 -0.83 13.60
CA ARG A 187 8.05 -0.23 12.29
C ARG A 187 9.07 0.89 12.36
N ASN A 188 9.05 1.68 13.45
CA ASN A 188 9.91 2.84 13.61
C ASN A 188 10.32 2.99 15.08
N ARG A 189 11.56 3.39 15.33
CA ARG A 189 12.10 3.62 16.67
C ARG A 189 12.97 4.86 16.67
N PHE A 190 12.93 5.62 17.76
CA PHE A 190 13.68 6.87 17.90
C PHE A 190 14.57 6.81 19.14
N ASP A 191 15.89 6.76 18.92
CA ASP A 191 16.91 6.88 19.98
C ASP A 191 17.25 8.35 20.14
N ARG A 192 16.57 9.02 21.07
CA ARG A 192 16.76 10.44 21.33
C ARG A 192 18.14 10.75 21.90
N ALA A 193 18.70 9.86 22.73
CA ALA A 193 20.00 10.06 23.36
C ALA A 193 21.12 10.10 22.32
N ASN A 194 21.06 9.24 21.32
CA ASN A 194 22.05 9.15 20.26
C ASN A 194 21.62 9.87 18.95
N ARG A 195 20.44 10.48 18.95
CA ARG A 195 19.83 11.14 17.77
C ARG A 195 19.80 10.22 16.54
N VAL A 196 19.27 9.02 16.71
CA VAL A 196 19.08 8.05 15.63
C VAL A 196 17.60 7.77 15.45
N ALA A 197 17.12 7.89 14.21
CA ALA A 197 15.80 7.46 13.79
C ALA A 197 15.94 6.15 13.01
N TYR A 198 15.48 5.05 13.57
CA TYR A 198 15.38 3.76 12.90
C TYR A 198 14.01 3.70 12.22
N LEU A 199 13.98 3.82 10.92
CA LEU A 199 12.74 3.91 10.14
C LEU A 199 12.51 2.64 9.32
N SER A 200 11.24 2.36 9.03
CA SER A 200 10.85 1.29 8.10
C SER A 200 11.53 1.45 6.74
N LYS A 201 11.83 0.34 6.10
CA LYS A 201 12.39 0.29 4.75
C LYS A 201 11.50 0.95 3.68
N ILE A 202 10.22 1.13 3.94
CA ILE A 202 9.30 1.88 3.08
C ILE A 202 9.79 3.32 2.87
N PHE A 203 10.32 3.95 3.91
CA PHE A 203 10.87 5.30 3.81
C PHE A 203 12.12 5.39 2.93
N ASP A 204 12.94 4.32 2.88
CA ASP A 204 14.09 4.22 2.00
C ASP A 204 13.67 4.06 0.52
N TRP A 205 12.70 3.19 0.27
CA TRP A 205 12.25 2.92 -1.10
C TRP A 205 11.52 4.09 -1.76
N PHE A 206 10.87 4.93 -0.97
CA PHE A 206 10.02 6.02 -1.44
C PHE A 206 10.45 7.37 -0.87
N THR A 207 11.75 7.52 -0.55
CA THR A 207 12.32 8.75 0.07
C THR A 207 11.89 10.01 -0.69
N GLU A 208 11.95 9.98 -2.02
CA GLU A 208 11.62 11.13 -2.88
C GLU A 208 10.19 11.62 -2.70
N ASP A 209 9.22 10.70 -2.55
CA ASP A 209 7.81 11.06 -2.36
C ASP A 209 7.61 11.81 -1.04
N PHE A 210 8.28 11.35 0.03
CA PHE A 210 8.18 11.98 1.35
C PHE A 210 8.93 13.32 1.40
N GLU A 211 10.12 13.39 0.82
CA GLU A 211 10.94 14.59 0.78
C GLU A 211 10.33 15.69 -0.08
N SER A 212 9.72 15.33 -1.20
CA SER A 212 9.00 16.28 -2.06
C SER A 212 7.87 17.00 -1.31
N LYS A 213 7.26 16.33 -0.33
CA LYS A 213 6.15 16.87 0.46
C LYS A 213 6.59 17.75 1.63
N ALA A 214 7.73 17.45 2.26
CA ALA A 214 8.14 18.07 3.53
C ALA A 214 9.56 18.70 3.50
N GLY A 215 10.27 18.57 2.39
CA GLY A 215 11.64 19.05 2.22
C GLY A 215 12.71 18.13 2.80
N SER A 216 12.35 17.19 3.67
CA SER A 216 13.20 16.07 4.11
C SER A 216 12.35 14.96 4.72
N LEU A 217 12.89 13.73 4.68
CA LEU A 217 12.24 12.56 5.29
C LEU A 217 12.00 12.76 6.79
N GLN A 218 12.99 13.30 7.51
CA GLN A 218 12.86 13.57 8.94
C GLN A 218 11.73 14.55 9.25
N ARG A 219 11.57 15.63 8.47
CA ARG A 219 10.47 16.58 8.63
C ARG A 219 9.12 15.98 8.28
N TYR A 220 9.08 15.07 7.31
CA TYR A 220 7.85 14.36 7.00
C TYR A 220 7.40 13.51 8.20
N VAL A 221 8.29 12.72 8.77
CA VAL A 221 8.02 11.87 9.94
C VAL A 221 7.59 12.72 11.13
N ALA A 222 8.23 13.87 11.37
CA ALA A 222 7.90 14.79 12.48
C ALA A 222 6.42 15.24 12.48
N GLN A 223 5.77 15.33 11.32
CA GLN A 223 4.36 15.75 11.22
C GLN A 223 3.39 14.74 11.85
N TYR A 224 3.78 13.46 11.92
CA TYR A 224 2.90 12.37 12.34
C TYR A 224 3.29 11.73 13.67
N VAL A 225 4.47 12.04 14.23
CA VAL A 225 4.87 11.57 15.55
C VAL A 225 3.91 12.10 16.62
N SER A 226 3.48 11.20 17.53
CA SER A 226 2.48 11.54 18.57
C SER A 226 3.09 12.26 19.78
N ASP A 227 4.37 11.99 20.10
CA ASP A 227 5.11 12.72 21.15
C ASP A 227 5.47 14.12 20.65
N PRO A 228 4.89 15.19 21.21
CA PRO A 228 5.13 16.55 20.73
C PRO A 228 6.58 17.03 20.95
N VAL A 229 7.28 16.49 21.96
CA VAL A 229 8.68 16.82 22.19
C VAL A 229 9.57 16.19 21.13
N LEU A 230 9.35 14.91 20.83
CA LEU A 230 10.05 14.22 19.75
C LEU A 230 9.74 14.83 18.37
N ALA A 231 8.47 15.18 18.12
CA ALA A 231 8.05 15.85 16.88
C ALA A 231 8.81 17.16 16.68
N GLN A 232 8.92 18.00 17.72
CA GLN A 232 9.70 19.25 17.69
C GLN A 232 11.20 18.99 17.50
N GLU A 233 11.77 17.99 18.16
CA GLU A 233 13.16 17.61 17.97
C GLU A 233 13.43 17.17 16.52
N LEU A 234 12.63 16.28 15.98
CA LEU A 234 12.73 15.82 14.59
C LEU A 234 12.55 16.95 13.58
N ALA A 235 11.77 17.98 13.89
CA ALA A 235 11.60 19.13 13.01
C ALA A 235 12.81 20.08 12.98
N THR A 236 13.61 20.11 14.06
CA THR A 236 14.62 21.17 14.28
C THR A 236 16.05 20.68 14.50
N VAL A 237 16.22 19.43 14.94
CA VAL A 237 17.53 18.85 15.28
C VAL A 237 17.84 17.71 14.30
N PRO A 238 19.03 17.67 13.67
CA PRO A 238 19.41 16.58 12.80
C PRO A 238 19.47 15.23 13.52
N TYR A 239 18.81 14.23 12.98
CA TYR A 239 18.92 12.83 13.39
C TYR A 239 19.61 12.04 12.27
N ARG A 240 20.42 11.06 12.65
CA ARG A 240 20.93 10.06 11.72
C ARG A 240 19.79 9.08 11.43
N ILE A 241 19.48 8.86 10.15
CA ILE A 241 18.46 7.91 9.74
C ILE A 241 19.12 6.58 9.42
N GLU A 242 18.60 5.51 9.99
CA GLU A 242 18.92 4.13 9.70
C GLU A 242 17.64 3.38 9.32
N PHE A 243 17.71 2.50 8.33
CA PHE A 243 16.54 1.76 7.88
C PHE A 243 16.54 0.35 8.45
N LEU A 244 15.40 -0.05 8.98
CA LEU A 244 15.17 -1.40 9.52
C LEU A 244 15.12 -2.43 8.40
N ASP A 245 15.48 -3.67 8.72
CA ASP A 245 15.27 -4.79 7.82
C ASP A 245 13.78 -5.01 7.56
N TYR A 246 13.47 -5.47 6.34
CA TYR A 246 12.10 -5.68 5.92
C TYR A 246 11.74 -7.17 5.98
N ASP A 247 10.74 -7.51 6.78
CA ASP A 247 10.21 -8.86 6.91
C ASP A 247 9.15 -9.12 5.83
N TRP A 248 9.50 -9.99 4.89
CA TRP A 248 8.65 -10.43 3.79
C TRP A 248 7.76 -11.63 4.12
N ASN A 249 7.75 -12.13 5.36
CA ASN A 249 6.81 -13.16 5.78
C ASN A 249 5.37 -12.68 5.64
N LEU A 250 4.45 -13.61 5.42
CA LEU A 250 3.04 -13.29 5.21
C LEU A 250 2.43 -12.64 6.47
N ASN A 251 1.59 -11.65 6.29
CA ASN A 251 0.84 -10.95 7.35
C ASN A 251 -0.44 -11.67 7.78
N GLY A 252 -0.43 -12.99 7.81
CA GLY A 252 -1.55 -13.82 8.21
C GLY A 252 -1.28 -15.31 7.97
N PRO A 253 -2.22 -16.21 8.30
CA PRO A 253 -2.05 -17.64 8.09
C PRO A 253 -1.96 -17.98 6.60
N ALA A 254 -0.98 -18.82 6.24
CA ALA A 254 -0.84 -19.33 4.88
C ALA A 254 -2.00 -20.27 4.53
N LEU A 255 -2.38 -20.30 3.26
CA LEU A 255 -3.32 -21.29 2.75
C LEU A 255 -2.72 -22.70 2.91
N LYS A 256 -3.47 -23.59 3.53
CA LYS A 256 -3.13 -25.02 3.52
C LYS A 256 -3.34 -25.54 2.10
N ARG A 257 -2.26 -25.96 1.46
CA ARG A 257 -2.31 -26.64 0.16
C ARG A 257 -2.58 -28.12 0.34
#